data_4ad25814d094cee585c9fc65c3b97050
#
_entry.id   4ad25814d094cee585c9fc65c3b97050
#
_cell.length_a   1.000
_cell.length_b   1.000
_cell.length_c   1.000
_cell.angle_alpha   90.00
_cell.angle_beta   90.00
_cell.angle_gamma   90.00
#
_symmetry.space_group_name_H-M   'P 1'
#
loop_
_entity.id
_entity.type
_entity.pdbx_description
1 polymer ?
#
loop_
_entity_poly.entity_id
_entity_poly.type
_entity_poly.pdbx_seq_one_letter_code
_entity_poly.pdbx_strand_id
1 'polypeptide(L)'
;MRKFTLALLAFVFVYFLTGCSNADNSKTTEVKDATVAQTDAPEYFNLRPKLEKEYGYSHAVRIGNDLKISGAVSMNDSGMIVAPGNIEQQMKNCYADLEKILQHYGYTFDDVVAENIYTTSMTDFIKVSGFRNSIYKKQFPTGTWLEVKGLAVEGQLIEIDMEAHKTK
;
A
#
# COMPACT_ATOMS: atom_id res chain seq x y z
N MET A 1 5.83 15.00 62.15
CA MET A 1 6.70 14.31 63.16
C MET A 1 6.86 12.86 62.79
N ARG A 2 8.04 12.41 62.60
CA ARG A 2 8.77 11.13 62.53
C ARG A 2 9.52 11.04 61.22
N LYS A 3 10.68 11.31 61.15
CA LYS A 3 12.09 11.05 61.40
C LYS A 3 12.48 9.56 61.35
N PHE A 4 13.61 9.35 60.68
CA PHE A 4 14.60 8.25 60.76
C PHE A 4 14.47 7.18 59.67
N THR A 5 15.56 6.65 59.08
CA THR A 5 16.99 6.77 59.28
C THR A 5 17.72 6.18 58.07
N LEU A 6 18.85 6.74 57.77
CA LEU A 6 19.91 6.32 56.87
C LEU A 6 20.55 5.00 57.37
N ALA A 7 20.84 4.06 56.51
CA ALA A 7 21.80 2.99 56.78
C ALA A 7 22.69 2.74 55.55
N LEU A 8 23.90 3.23 55.71
CA LEU A 8 25.07 3.02 54.88
C LEU A 8 25.70 1.67 55.28
N LEU A 9 25.91 0.76 54.33
CA LEU A 9 26.80 -0.37 54.54
C LEU A 9 27.77 -0.49 53.38
N ALA A 10 28.99 -0.08 53.67
CA ALA A 10 30.17 -0.35 52.89
C ALA A 10 30.61 -1.81 53.12
N PHE A 11 30.94 -2.53 52.07
CA PHE A 11 31.76 -3.75 52.18
C PHE A 11 32.92 -3.72 51.21
N VAL A 12 34.04 -4.07 51.82
CA VAL A 12 35.42 -3.94 51.43
C VAL A 12 35.86 -5.07 50.52
N PHE A 13 36.63 -4.72 49.53
CA PHE A 13 37.69 -5.39 48.79
C PHE A 13 38.11 -6.81 49.24
N VAL A 14 38.21 -7.72 48.27
CA VAL A 14 39.31 -8.68 48.19
C VAL A 14 39.69 -8.94 46.74
N TYR A 15 40.92 -8.58 46.39
CA TYR A 15 41.62 -8.98 45.16
C TYR A 15 42.04 -10.46 45.27
N PHE A 16 41.76 -11.25 44.24
CA PHE A 16 42.58 -12.43 43.92
C PHE A 16 42.93 -12.40 42.44
N LEU A 17 44.22 -12.18 42.21
CA LEU A 17 44.89 -12.44 40.95
C LEU A 17 45.38 -13.88 40.98
N THR A 18 44.92 -14.69 40.05
CA THR A 18 45.75 -15.80 39.52
C THR A 18 45.32 -16.03 38.06
N GLY A 19 46.32 -15.88 37.20
CA GLY A 19 46.19 -16.11 35.79
C GLY A 19 46.18 -17.56 35.41
N CYS A 20 45.74 -17.82 34.19
CA CYS A 20 46.44 -18.62 33.18
C CYS A 20 45.55 -18.78 31.94
N SER A 21 46.15 -18.42 30.85
CA SER A 21 45.78 -18.61 29.46
C SER A 21 45.02 -19.89 29.16
N ASN A 22 43.95 -19.73 28.32
CA ASN A 22 43.78 -20.59 27.16
C ASN A 22 42.99 -19.82 26.08
N ALA A 23 43.62 -19.67 24.93
CA ALA A 23 43.01 -19.13 23.72
C ALA A 23 42.01 -20.17 23.20
N ASP A 24 40.74 -19.82 23.24
CA ASP A 24 39.74 -20.50 22.44
C ASP A 24 39.08 -19.51 21.51
N ASN A 25 39.42 -19.67 20.24
CA ASN A 25 39.08 -18.80 19.13
C ASN A 25 37.70 -19.22 18.63
N SER A 26 36.65 -18.90 19.40
CA SER A 26 35.30 -19.02 18.88
C SER A 26 34.98 -17.74 18.10
N LYS A 27 35.19 -17.82 16.78
CA LYS A 27 34.59 -16.88 15.84
C LYS A 27 33.08 -16.91 16.01
N THR A 28 32.56 -16.02 16.82
CA THR A 28 31.14 -15.65 16.75
C THR A 28 30.93 -14.98 15.39
N THR A 29 30.40 -15.74 14.47
CA THR A 29 29.94 -15.20 13.21
C THR A 29 28.72 -14.33 13.55
N GLU A 30 28.91 -13.02 13.66
CA GLU A 30 27.81 -12.08 13.62
C GLU A 30 27.11 -12.31 12.29
N VAL A 31 25.95 -12.95 12.35
CA VAL A 31 24.98 -12.92 11.25
C VAL A 31 24.53 -11.46 11.18
N LYS A 32 25.22 -10.67 10.37
CA LYS A 32 24.70 -9.38 9.93
C LYS A 32 23.37 -9.69 9.26
N ASP A 33 22.30 -9.38 9.95
CA ASP A 33 20.97 -9.26 9.37
C ASP A 33 21.12 -8.23 8.22
N ALA A 34 21.23 -8.78 7.01
CA ALA A 34 21.28 -7.97 5.80
C ALA A 34 19.87 -7.40 5.63
N THR A 35 19.62 -6.27 6.29
CA THR A 35 18.49 -5.41 5.95
C THR A 35 18.67 -5.11 4.47
N VAL A 36 17.89 -5.80 3.63
CA VAL A 36 17.85 -5.52 2.20
C VAL A 36 17.47 -4.05 2.10
N ALA A 37 18.42 -3.22 1.73
CA ALA A 37 18.17 -1.80 1.50
C ALA A 37 17.07 -1.73 0.44
N GLN A 38 15.87 -1.30 0.84
CA GLN A 38 14.76 -1.09 -0.07
C GLN A 38 15.23 -0.02 -1.06
N THR A 39 15.41 -0.40 -2.32
CA THR A 39 15.84 0.53 -3.35
C THR A 39 14.68 1.48 -3.65
N ASP A 40 14.92 2.79 -3.67
CA ASP A 40 13.92 3.78 -4.10
C ASP A 40 13.76 3.82 -5.64
N ALA A 41 14.29 2.82 -6.34
CA ALA A 41 14.13 2.70 -7.78
C ALA A 41 12.66 2.38 -8.11
N PRO A 42 12.08 3.06 -9.12
CA PRO A 42 10.70 2.80 -9.52
C PRO A 42 10.50 1.37 -10.01
N GLU A 43 9.50 0.69 -9.47
CA GLU A 43 9.05 -0.63 -9.90
C GLU A 43 7.69 -0.50 -10.58
N TYR A 44 7.64 -0.79 -11.88
CA TYR A 44 6.42 -0.68 -12.69
C TYR A 44 5.68 -2.00 -12.78
N PHE A 45 4.35 -1.93 -12.81
CA PHE A 45 3.46 -3.07 -12.99
C PHE A 45 2.43 -2.80 -14.06
N ASN A 46 2.14 -3.84 -14.84
CA ASN A 46 1.13 -3.84 -15.89
C ASN A 46 0.11 -4.95 -15.62
N LEU A 47 -1.13 -4.58 -15.38
CA LEU A 47 -2.23 -5.52 -15.16
C LEU A 47 -2.66 -6.18 -16.47
N ARG A 48 -2.66 -5.40 -17.56
CA ARG A 48 -2.99 -5.82 -18.95
C ARG A 48 -1.90 -5.36 -19.92
N PRO A 49 -0.71 -6.02 -19.93
CA PRO A 49 0.50 -5.49 -20.56
C PRO A 49 0.34 -5.12 -22.04
N LYS A 50 -0.50 -5.86 -22.77
CA LYS A 50 -0.74 -5.58 -24.20
C LYS A 50 -1.48 -4.27 -24.39
N LEU A 51 -2.56 -4.05 -23.66
CA LEU A 51 -3.39 -2.85 -23.76
C LEU A 51 -2.64 -1.63 -23.24
N GLU A 52 -1.98 -1.76 -22.09
CA GLU A 52 -1.24 -0.67 -21.46
C GLU A 52 -0.08 -0.21 -22.35
N LYS A 53 0.59 -1.15 -23.03
CA LYS A 53 1.58 -0.81 -24.06
C LYS A 53 0.97 -0.07 -25.25
N GLU A 54 -0.20 -0.49 -25.70
CA GLU A 54 -0.92 0.14 -26.82
C GLU A 54 -1.37 1.57 -26.48
N TYR A 55 -1.88 1.76 -25.25
CA TYR A 55 -2.29 3.07 -24.75
C TYR A 55 -1.14 3.93 -24.20
N GLY A 56 0.06 3.36 -24.01
CA GLY A 56 1.27 4.11 -23.63
C GLY A 56 1.34 4.47 -22.15
N TYR A 57 0.87 3.60 -21.23
CA TYR A 57 0.95 3.82 -19.79
C TYR A 57 1.35 2.54 -19.02
N SER A 58 1.72 2.70 -17.75
CA SER A 58 1.86 1.60 -16.78
C SER A 58 0.72 1.66 -15.78
N HIS A 59 0.18 0.50 -15.38
CA HIS A 59 -0.97 0.50 -14.46
C HIS A 59 -0.59 0.95 -13.05
N ALA A 60 0.63 0.63 -12.60
CA ALA A 60 1.11 1.12 -11.33
C ALA A 60 2.62 1.31 -11.30
N VAL A 61 3.08 2.14 -10.37
CA VAL A 61 4.50 2.30 -10.02
C VAL A 61 4.65 2.38 -8.51
N ARG A 62 5.58 1.56 -7.96
CA ARG A 62 6.01 1.68 -6.57
C ARG A 62 7.36 2.38 -6.51
N ILE A 63 7.52 3.33 -5.57
CA ILE A 63 8.77 4.01 -5.25
C ILE A 63 8.91 4.00 -3.74
N GLY A 64 9.85 3.21 -3.23
CA GLY A 64 9.96 2.99 -1.78
C GLY A 64 8.69 2.42 -1.18
N ASN A 65 8.03 3.18 -0.32
CA ASN A 65 6.77 2.81 0.34
C ASN A 65 5.53 3.44 -0.31
N ASP A 66 5.70 4.19 -1.39
CA ASP A 66 4.61 4.85 -2.10
C ASP A 66 4.21 4.04 -3.33
N LEU A 67 2.93 3.82 -3.50
CA LEU A 67 2.35 3.15 -4.65
C LEU A 67 1.36 4.10 -5.34
N LYS A 68 1.60 4.39 -6.62
CA LYS A 68 0.69 5.14 -7.47
C LYS A 68 0.04 4.20 -8.47
N ILE A 69 -1.27 4.24 -8.56
CA ILE A 69 -2.08 3.37 -9.42
C ILE A 69 -2.86 4.23 -10.39
N SER A 70 -2.70 3.95 -11.68
CA SER A 70 -3.46 4.58 -12.76
C SER A 70 -4.94 4.23 -12.71
N GLY A 71 -5.76 4.98 -13.43
CA GLY A 71 -7.20 4.76 -13.50
C GLY A 71 -7.58 3.34 -13.91
N ALA A 72 -8.33 2.66 -13.03
CA ALA A 72 -8.95 1.38 -13.31
C ALA A 72 -10.34 1.61 -13.91
N VAL A 73 -10.63 0.92 -14.99
CA VAL A 73 -11.93 0.94 -15.69
C VAL A 73 -12.46 -0.48 -15.89
N SER A 74 -13.78 -0.61 -16.03
CA SER A 74 -14.41 -1.92 -16.21
C SER A 74 -14.18 -2.46 -17.63
N MET A 75 -13.08 -3.18 -17.83
CA MET A 75 -12.77 -3.84 -19.09
C MET A 75 -12.14 -5.24 -18.87
N ASN A 76 -12.26 -6.09 -19.89
CA ASN A 76 -11.58 -7.38 -19.94
C ASN A 76 -10.15 -7.24 -20.53
N ASP A 77 -9.42 -8.35 -20.60
CA ASP A 77 -8.05 -8.38 -21.10
C ASP A 77 -7.90 -8.08 -22.60
N SER A 78 -9.00 -8.07 -23.34
CA SER A 78 -9.04 -7.66 -24.76
C SER A 78 -9.46 -6.18 -24.93
N GLY A 79 -9.68 -5.43 -23.85
CA GLY A 79 -10.08 -4.03 -23.90
C GLY A 79 -11.58 -3.79 -24.11
N MET A 80 -12.38 -4.84 -24.10
CA MET A 80 -13.84 -4.69 -24.24
C MET A 80 -14.44 -4.29 -22.89
N ILE A 81 -15.41 -3.38 -22.92
CA ILE A 81 -16.15 -2.93 -21.73
C ILE A 81 -16.93 -4.11 -21.14
N VAL A 82 -16.82 -4.26 -19.83
CA VAL A 82 -17.60 -5.23 -19.06
C VAL A 82 -18.74 -4.50 -18.36
N ALA A 83 -19.94 -5.10 -18.36
CA ALA A 83 -21.15 -4.54 -17.78
C ALA A 83 -21.55 -3.15 -18.35
N PRO A 84 -21.71 -3.00 -19.70
CA PRO A 84 -22.13 -1.74 -20.28
C PRO A 84 -23.48 -1.28 -19.69
N GLY A 85 -23.60 0.01 -19.40
CA GLY A 85 -24.82 0.59 -18.80
C GLY A 85 -25.05 0.30 -17.32
N ASN A 86 -24.18 -0.46 -16.66
CA ASN A 86 -24.31 -0.81 -15.24
C ASN A 86 -23.15 -0.22 -14.42
N ILE A 87 -23.33 0.99 -13.91
CA ILE A 87 -22.29 1.70 -13.16
C ILE A 87 -21.89 0.97 -11.87
N GLU A 88 -22.82 0.33 -11.17
CA GLU A 88 -22.54 -0.43 -9.96
C GLU A 88 -21.58 -1.60 -10.24
N GLN A 89 -21.88 -2.37 -11.29
CA GLN A 89 -21.00 -3.49 -11.66
C GLN A 89 -19.66 -2.99 -12.22
N GLN A 90 -19.65 -1.90 -12.99
CA GLN A 90 -18.40 -1.30 -13.45
C GLN A 90 -17.56 -0.83 -12.28
N MET A 91 -18.14 -0.18 -11.27
CA MET A 91 -17.44 0.21 -10.05
C MET A 91 -16.83 -1.00 -9.32
N LYS A 92 -17.60 -2.08 -9.15
CA LYS A 92 -17.10 -3.33 -8.54
C LYS A 92 -15.92 -3.91 -9.31
N ASN A 93 -15.96 -3.88 -10.64
CA ASN A 93 -14.88 -4.35 -11.50
C ASN A 93 -13.61 -3.48 -11.36
N CYS A 94 -13.77 -2.15 -11.27
CA CYS A 94 -12.64 -1.24 -11.00
C CYS A 94 -11.96 -1.58 -9.67
N TYR A 95 -12.71 -1.74 -8.58
CA TYR A 95 -12.14 -2.10 -7.29
C TYR A 95 -11.51 -3.49 -7.28
N ALA A 96 -12.05 -4.46 -8.02
CA ALA A 96 -11.44 -5.77 -8.16
C ALA A 96 -10.07 -5.72 -8.88
N ASP A 97 -9.91 -4.85 -9.86
CA ASP A 97 -8.62 -4.64 -10.53
C ASP A 97 -7.63 -3.88 -9.64
N LEU A 98 -8.09 -2.84 -8.93
CA LEU A 98 -7.28 -2.10 -7.95
C LEU A 98 -6.80 -3.02 -6.82
N GLU A 99 -7.65 -3.93 -6.33
CA GLU A 99 -7.26 -4.93 -5.33
C GLU A 99 -6.14 -5.85 -5.81
N LYS A 100 -6.20 -6.34 -7.06
CA LYS A 100 -5.12 -7.16 -7.65
C LYS A 100 -3.79 -6.41 -7.68
N ILE A 101 -3.83 -5.12 -8.01
CA ILE A 101 -2.63 -4.28 -8.08
C ILE A 101 -2.06 -4.04 -6.68
N LEU A 102 -2.91 -3.69 -5.71
CA LEU A 102 -2.53 -3.55 -4.31
C LEU A 102 -1.88 -4.84 -3.80
N GLN A 103 -2.52 -5.99 -4.02
CA GLN A 103 -2.02 -7.31 -3.59
C GLN A 103 -0.69 -7.67 -4.25
N HIS A 104 -0.46 -7.31 -5.52
CA HIS A 104 0.81 -7.55 -6.21
C HIS A 104 1.99 -6.96 -5.44
N TYR A 105 1.82 -5.77 -4.87
CA TYR A 105 2.84 -5.10 -4.08
C TYR A 105 2.71 -5.36 -2.56
N GLY A 106 1.77 -6.23 -2.15
CA GLY A 106 1.51 -6.54 -0.75
C GLY A 106 0.78 -5.43 0.01
N TYR A 107 0.07 -4.52 -0.67
CA TYR A 107 -0.80 -3.49 -0.09
C TYR A 107 -2.24 -4.01 0.04
N THR A 108 -3.02 -3.28 0.83
CA THR A 108 -4.46 -3.48 1.00
C THR A 108 -5.18 -2.15 0.87
N PHE A 109 -6.50 -2.14 0.84
CA PHE A 109 -7.28 -0.89 0.90
C PHE A 109 -7.06 -0.07 2.17
N ASP A 110 -6.58 -0.68 3.25
CA ASP A 110 -6.22 0.03 4.48
C ASP A 110 -4.93 0.88 4.35
N ASP A 111 -4.15 0.65 3.30
CA ASP A 111 -2.94 1.40 2.98
C ASP A 111 -3.21 2.56 2.00
N VAL A 112 -4.44 2.65 1.44
CA VAL A 112 -4.81 3.69 0.47
C VAL A 112 -4.97 5.03 1.18
N VAL A 113 -4.26 6.04 0.70
CA VAL A 113 -4.23 7.40 1.28
C VAL A 113 -4.96 8.43 0.42
N ALA A 114 -5.09 8.18 -0.89
CA ALA A 114 -5.84 9.03 -1.80
C ALA A 114 -6.58 8.17 -2.85
N GLU A 115 -7.76 8.65 -3.26
CA GLU A 115 -8.60 8.03 -4.28
C GLU A 115 -9.31 9.12 -5.08
N ASN A 116 -9.27 9.04 -6.40
CA ASN A 116 -10.08 9.91 -7.25
C ASN A 116 -11.06 9.06 -8.07
N ILE A 117 -12.27 9.56 -8.20
CA ILE A 117 -13.35 8.93 -8.94
C ILE A 117 -13.82 9.89 -10.03
N TYR A 118 -13.77 9.39 -11.26
CA TYR A 118 -14.28 10.07 -12.45
C TYR A 118 -15.48 9.28 -12.95
N THR A 119 -16.62 9.95 -13.12
CA THR A 119 -17.83 9.27 -13.59
C THR A 119 -18.54 10.10 -14.65
N THR A 120 -19.25 9.44 -15.55
CA THR A 120 -20.11 10.10 -16.55
C THR A 120 -21.51 10.38 -16.01
N SER A 121 -21.85 9.92 -14.78
CA SER A 121 -23.11 10.19 -14.08
C SER A 121 -22.89 10.22 -12.57
N MET A 122 -22.69 11.39 -12.00
CA MET A 122 -22.54 11.58 -10.56
C MET A 122 -23.80 11.15 -9.80
N THR A 123 -24.97 11.46 -10.36
CA THR A 123 -26.24 11.07 -9.77
C THR A 123 -26.36 9.56 -9.58
N ASP A 124 -25.96 8.76 -10.57
CA ASP A 124 -26.04 7.30 -10.47
C ASP A 124 -24.91 6.72 -9.61
N PHE A 125 -23.72 7.32 -9.68
CA PHE A 125 -22.62 6.95 -8.79
C PHE A 125 -22.99 7.11 -7.31
N ILE A 126 -23.58 8.23 -6.92
CA ILE A 126 -23.98 8.48 -5.52
C ILE A 126 -24.95 7.41 -5.01
N LYS A 127 -25.90 6.94 -5.84
CA LYS A 127 -26.85 5.89 -5.44
C LYS A 127 -26.16 4.58 -5.09
N VAL A 128 -25.02 4.26 -5.70
CA VAL A 128 -24.30 3.00 -5.53
C VAL A 128 -23.01 3.13 -4.72
N SER A 129 -22.64 4.33 -4.28
CA SER A 129 -21.40 4.63 -3.54
C SER A 129 -21.27 3.90 -2.21
N GLY A 130 -22.36 3.35 -1.68
CA GLY A 130 -22.35 2.50 -0.48
C GLY A 130 -21.41 1.30 -0.61
N PHE A 131 -21.25 0.73 -1.80
CA PHE A 131 -20.26 -0.34 -2.05
C PHE A 131 -18.84 0.18 -1.80
N ARG A 132 -18.45 1.32 -2.40
CA ARG A 132 -17.15 1.97 -2.17
C ARG A 132 -16.90 2.17 -0.66
N ASN A 133 -17.88 2.70 0.05
CA ASN A 133 -17.74 2.97 1.48
C ASN A 133 -17.54 1.68 2.31
N SER A 134 -18.03 0.54 1.83
CA SER A 134 -17.86 -0.74 2.50
C SER A 134 -16.47 -1.36 2.36
N ILE A 135 -15.64 -0.88 1.43
CA ILE A 135 -14.28 -1.37 1.18
C ILE A 135 -13.31 -0.90 2.25
N TYR A 136 -13.39 0.38 2.62
CA TYR A 136 -12.49 0.99 3.60
C TYR A 136 -12.93 0.66 5.04
N LYS A 137 -12.08 -0.08 5.78
CA LYS A 137 -12.42 -0.60 7.12
C LYS A 137 -11.85 0.25 8.25
N LYS A 138 -10.67 0.84 8.06
CA LYS A 138 -10.00 1.63 9.10
C LYS A 138 -10.26 3.11 8.96
N GLN A 139 -9.97 3.66 7.78
CA GLN A 139 -10.03 5.09 7.49
C GLN A 139 -10.38 5.30 6.02
N PHE A 140 -11.23 6.28 5.73
CA PHE A 140 -11.42 6.71 4.35
C PHE A 140 -10.18 7.47 3.86
N PRO A 141 -9.73 7.19 2.61
CA PRO A 141 -8.69 8.00 1.98
C PRO A 141 -9.18 9.43 1.72
N THR A 142 -8.24 10.36 1.51
CA THR A 142 -8.58 11.63 0.86
C THR A 142 -9.12 11.34 -0.54
N GLY A 143 -10.04 12.18 -1.05
CA GLY A 143 -10.61 11.83 -2.35
C GLY A 143 -11.34 12.97 -3.03
N THR A 144 -11.40 12.84 -4.36
CA THR A 144 -12.12 13.78 -5.22
C THR A 144 -13.08 13.01 -6.12
N TRP A 145 -14.32 13.43 -6.21
CA TRP A 145 -15.32 12.90 -7.13
C TRP A 145 -15.64 13.92 -8.19
N LEU A 146 -15.49 13.56 -9.46
CA LEU A 146 -15.73 14.45 -10.59
C LEU A 146 -16.67 13.80 -11.59
N GLU A 147 -17.68 14.57 -12.01
CA GLU A 147 -18.42 14.22 -13.21
C GLU A 147 -17.68 14.73 -14.44
N VAL A 148 -17.44 13.85 -15.39
CA VAL A 148 -16.70 14.11 -16.63
C VAL A 148 -17.60 13.91 -17.84
N LYS A 149 -17.31 14.59 -18.93
CA LYS A 149 -18.06 14.48 -20.17
C LYS A 149 -18.02 13.09 -20.79
N GLY A 150 -16.92 12.36 -20.60
CA GLY A 150 -16.67 11.01 -21.09
C GLY A 150 -15.36 10.49 -20.62
N LEU A 151 -15.17 9.19 -20.68
CA LEU A 151 -13.93 8.47 -20.42
C LEU A 151 -13.30 8.00 -21.73
N ALA A 152 -12.13 7.34 -21.65
CA ALA A 152 -11.31 7.00 -22.82
C ALA A 152 -12.02 6.12 -23.86
N VAL A 153 -12.90 5.24 -23.42
CA VAL A 153 -13.65 4.32 -24.29
C VAL A 153 -15.15 4.51 -24.08
N GLU A 154 -15.90 4.56 -25.17
CA GLU A 154 -17.37 4.67 -25.12
C GLU A 154 -17.96 3.50 -24.32
N GLY A 155 -18.92 3.81 -23.43
CA GLY A 155 -19.54 2.82 -22.53
C GLY A 155 -18.86 2.66 -21.17
N GLN A 156 -17.69 3.26 -20.95
CA GLN A 156 -17.14 3.44 -19.62
C GLN A 156 -17.96 4.49 -18.85
N LEU A 157 -18.41 4.13 -17.64
CA LEU A 157 -19.23 4.99 -16.80
C LEU A 157 -18.46 5.51 -15.58
N ILE A 158 -17.38 4.84 -15.22
CA ILE A 158 -16.58 5.15 -14.04
C ILE A 158 -15.12 4.74 -14.25
N GLU A 159 -14.22 5.56 -13.72
CA GLU A 159 -12.78 5.31 -13.61
C GLU A 159 -12.33 5.69 -12.20
N ILE A 160 -11.41 4.92 -11.61
CA ILE A 160 -10.94 5.11 -10.25
C ILE A 160 -9.41 4.98 -10.23
N ASP A 161 -8.71 6.00 -9.77
CA ASP A 161 -7.28 5.94 -9.46
C ASP A 161 -7.02 5.99 -7.95
N MET A 162 -5.81 5.54 -7.54
CA MET A 162 -5.45 5.49 -6.13
C MET A 162 -3.97 5.77 -5.90
N GLU A 163 -3.69 6.30 -4.70
CA GLU A 163 -2.35 6.29 -4.11
C GLU A 163 -2.39 5.54 -2.78
N ALA A 164 -1.39 4.69 -2.54
CA ALA A 164 -1.25 3.97 -1.28
C ALA A 164 0.14 4.18 -0.68
N HIS A 165 0.22 4.15 0.66
CA HIS A 165 1.45 4.32 1.42
C HIS A 165 1.53 3.30 2.54
N LYS A 166 2.71 2.68 2.73
CA LYS A 166 3.01 1.83 3.89
C LYS A 166 3.94 2.54 4.86
N THR A 167 3.53 2.63 6.10
CA THR A 167 4.46 2.96 7.19
C THR A 167 5.41 1.78 7.43
N LYS A 168 6.67 2.10 7.71
CA LYS A 168 7.69 1.08 8.09
C LYS A 168 7.38 0.51 9.46
#